data_d8a85d86bb0306013abb01ae9dbdb80e
#
_entry.id   d8a85d86bb0306013abb01ae9dbdb80e
#
_cell.length_a   1.000
_cell.length_b   1.000
_cell.length_c   1.000
_cell.angle_alpha   90.00
_cell.angle_beta   90.00
_cell.angle_gamma   90.00
#
_symmetry.space_group_name_H-M   'P 1'
#
loop_
_entity.id
_entity.type
_entity.pdbx_description
1 polymer ?
#
loop_
_entity_poly.entity_id
_entity_poly.type
_entity_poly.pdbx_seq_one_letter_code
_entity_poly.pdbx_strand_id
1 'polypeptide(L)'
;MYSFLLALIYLAFISLGLPDSLLGSGWPVMHLELGVPISYMGIVSMVISGGTIASSLMSDRLNRKLGTRIVTMLSVFLTVLALFGFSFSNRFWLLLVFAVPYGLGAGAIDAALNNYVALHYKAKHMSWLHSFWGVGTIVSPFIMGYALTNKTWNSGCRIVGALQLVIAILLLVTLPVWKVNKATEETEKKSVGLVGALKIKGVPFLLTGFFAYCAAETTAMQWASTYFVEVKGISAERAATFASLFYIGITVGRFISGFITDKLGDRRMIITGTAILLCGICCLFVPMNSYFLAAAAFVIIGLGCAPIYPCIIHSTPNNFGAENSGAIIGIQMASAYVGSTFVPPMFGLLGNAVSFKIMPFYLIFFFVLMITMTELTFRITAKNKAK
;
A
#
# COMPACT_ATOMS: atom_id res chain seq x y z
N MET A 1 19.05 19.34 8.42
CA MET A 1 18.58 18.31 9.37
C MET A 1 17.22 17.73 8.97
N TYR A 2 16.19 18.53 8.63
CA TYR A 2 14.90 18.04 8.12
C TYR A 2 15.03 17.21 6.83
N SER A 3 15.91 17.59 5.90
CA SER A 3 16.14 16.86 4.65
C SER A 3 16.76 15.48 4.86
N PHE A 4 17.63 15.31 5.86
CA PHE A 4 18.25 14.02 6.15
C PHE A 4 17.27 13.05 6.80
N LEU A 5 16.44 13.51 7.75
CA LEU A 5 15.39 12.68 8.35
C LEU A 5 14.38 12.23 7.28
N LEU A 6 14.01 13.11 6.36
CA LEU A 6 13.11 12.77 5.27
C LEU A 6 13.71 11.70 4.35
N ALA A 7 15.02 11.77 4.06
CA ALA A 7 15.70 10.72 3.31
C ALA A 7 15.67 9.36 4.02
N LEU A 8 15.84 9.35 5.35
CA LEU A 8 15.69 8.12 6.16
C LEU A 8 14.28 7.56 6.11
N ILE A 9 13.25 8.42 6.14
CA ILE A 9 11.85 8.02 6.02
C ILE A 9 11.58 7.40 4.64
N TYR A 10 12.10 8.00 3.56
CA TYR A 10 11.98 7.44 2.22
C TYR A 10 12.71 6.10 2.10
N LEU A 11 13.91 5.98 2.68
CA LEU A 11 14.64 4.72 2.72
C LEU A 11 13.86 3.64 3.49
N ALA A 12 13.20 4.01 4.58
CA ALA A 12 12.33 3.09 5.31
C ALA A 12 11.13 2.62 4.47
N PHE A 13 10.61 3.45 3.55
CA PHE A 13 9.56 3.03 2.62
C PHE A 13 10.06 2.18 1.45
N ILE A 14 11.30 2.40 0.96
CA ILE A 14 11.95 1.43 0.06
C ILE A 14 12.06 0.08 0.76
N SER A 15 12.48 0.09 2.02
CA SER A 15 12.57 -1.09 2.87
C SER A 15 11.23 -1.81 3.05
N LEU A 16 10.11 -1.09 3.13
CA LEU A 16 8.78 -1.67 3.18
C LEU A 16 8.40 -2.32 1.84
N GLY A 17 8.74 -1.70 0.71
CA GLY A 17 8.40 -2.21 -0.62
C GLY A 17 9.24 -3.42 -1.07
N LEU A 18 10.50 -3.53 -0.61
CA LEU A 18 11.40 -4.61 -1.04
C LEU A 18 10.83 -6.01 -0.78
N PRO A 19 10.25 -6.36 0.37
CA PRO A 19 9.74 -7.70 0.60
C PRO A 19 8.36 -7.95 -0.04
N ASP A 20 7.58 -6.92 -0.35
CA ASP A 20 6.17 -7.06 -0.78
C ASP A 20 6.00 -7.87 -2.07
N SER A 21 6.92 -7.75 -3.03
CA SER A 21 6.89 -8.49 -4.29
C SER A 21 7.83 -9.69 -4.33
N LEU A 22 8.64 -9.89 -3.29
CA LEU A 22 9.69 -10.92 -3.24
C LEU A 22 9.11 -12.34 -3.26
N LEU A 23 8.18 -12.64 -2.36
CA LEU A 23 7.57 -13.97 -2.26
C LEU A 23 6.78 -14.30 -3.53
N GLY A 24 6.02 -13.35 -4.07
CA GLY A 24 5.27 -13.53 -5.31
C GLY A 24 6.15 -13.90 -6.50
N SER A 25 7.30 -13.25 -6.64
CA SER A 25 8.26 -13.54 -7.71
C SER A 25 9.01 -14.86 -7.53
N GLY A 26 9.24 -15.30 -6.28
CA GLY A 26 9.87 -16.58 -5.97
C GLY A 26 8.91 -17.77 -5.97
N TRP A 27 7.60 -17.53 -5.78
CA TRP A 27 6.63 -18.58 -5.49
C TRP A 27 6.50 -19.68 -6.54
N PRO A 28 6.63 -19.43 -7.85
CA PRO A 28 6.58 -20.49 -8.85
C PRO A 28 7.62 -21.62 -8.63
N VAL A 29 8.76 -21.31 -8.00
CA VAL A 29 9.78 -22.29 -7.63
C VAL A 29 9.60 -22.76 -6.20
N MET A 30 9.29 -21.85 -5.29
CA MET A 30 9.15 -22.14 -3.84
C MET A 30 8.10 -23.22 -3.58
N HIS A 31 6.92 -23.12 -4.20
CA HIS A 31 5.84 -24.07 -3.93
C HIS A 31 6.18 -25.51 -4.35
N LEU A 32 6.97 -25.67 -5.44
CA LEU A 32 7.45 -26.98 -5.89
C LEU A 32 8.44 -27.57 -4.91
N GLU A 33 9.45 -26.79 -4.48
CA GLU A 33 10.47 -27.24 -3.53
C GLU A 33 9.88 -27.53 -2.12
N LEU A 34 8.84 -26.78 -1.71
CA LEU A 34 8.15 -27.01 -0.44
C LEU A 34 7.08 -28.11 -0.51
N GLY A 35 6.83 -28.66 -1.70
CA GLY A 35 5.85 -29.74 -1.90
C GLY A 35 4.40 -29.34 -1.62
N VAL A 36 4.02 -28.09 -1.93
CA VAL A 36 2.68 -27.56 -1.67
C VAL A 36 2.00 -27.05 -2.94
N PRO A 37 0.66 -27.02 -2.99
CA PRO A 37 -0.08 -26.43 -4.10
C PRO A 37 0.28 -24.95 -4.29
N ILE A 38 0.24 -24.49 -5.55
CA ILE A 38 0.51 -23.07 -5.88
C ILE A 38 -0.42 -22.10 -5.13
N SER A 39 -1.66 -22.51 -4.84
CA SER A 39 -2.68 -21.75 -4.12
C SER A 39 -2.29 -21.44 -2.66
N TYR A 40 -1.32 -22.15 -2.07
CA TYR A 40 -0.86 -21.90 -0.70
C TYR A 40 -0.18 -20.55 -0.50
N MET A 41 0.22 -19.86 -1.58
CA MET A 41 0.62 -18.45 -1.52
C MET A 41 -0.47 -17.59 -0.87
N GLY A 42 -1.75 -17.90 -1.14
CA GLY A 42 -2.87 -17.18 -0.53
C GLY A 42 -2.88 -17.29 1.00
N ILE A 43 -2.50 -18.45 1.57
CA ILE A 43 -2.41 -18.64 3.02
C ILE A 43 -1.30 -17.77 3.61
N VAL A 44 -0.12 -17.74 2.98
CA VAL A 44 0.99 -16.88 3.41
C VAL A 44 0.57 -15.41 3.38
N SER A 45 -0.03 -14.97 2.28
CA SER A 45 -0.55 -13.60 2.12
C SER A 45 -1.61 -13.24 3.16
N MET A 46 -2.51 -14.17 3.50
CA MET A 46 -3.53 -13.96 4.55
C MET A 46 -2.90 -13.80 5.94
N VAL A 47 -1.86 -14.58 6.28
CA VAL A 47 -1.15 -14.44 7.55
C VAL A 47 -0.43 -13.10 7.62
N ILE A 48 0.25 -12.69 6.55
CA ILE A 48 0.90 -11.39 6.45
C ILE A 48 -0.15 -10.28 6.63
N SER A 49 -1.23 -10.30 5.85
CA SER A 49 -2.31 -9.29 5.93
C SER A 49 -2.95 -9.23 7.31
N GLY A 50 -3.18 -10.39 7.95
CA GLY A 50 -3.71 -10.44 9.32
C GLY A 50 -2.79 -9.75 10.32
N GLY A 51 -1.48 -10.01 10.23
CA GLY A 51 -0.45 -9.33 11.04
C GLY A 51 -0.41 -7.82 10.77
N THR A 52 -0.50 -7.44 9.50
CA THR A 52 -0.48 -6.04 9.06
C THR A 52 -1.72 -5.28 9.58
N ILE A 53 -2.91 -5.86 9.48
CA ILE A 53 -4.14 -5.30 10.03
C ILE A 53 -4.01 -5.12 11.55
N ALA A 54 -3.57 -6.17 12.26
CA ALA A 54 -3.44 -6.14 13.71
C ALA A 54 -2.46 -5.05 14.17
N SER A 55 -1.28 -4.96 13.55
CA SER A 55 -0.26 -3.98 13.93
C SER A 55 -0.64 -2.55 13.54
N SER A 56 -1.33 -2.35 12.42
CA SER A 56 -1.87 -1.04 12.04
C SER A 56 -2.88 -0.53 13.06
N LEU A 57 -3.79 -1.36 13.55
CA LEU A 57 -4.73 -1.03 14.62
C LEU A 57 -4.02 -0.70 15.94
N MET A 58 -2.88 -1.33 16.20
CA MET A 58 -2.08 -1.07 17.41
C MET A 58 -1.12 0.12 17.26
N SER A 59 -0.93 0.66 16.06
CA SER A 59 0.09 1.64 15.74
C SER A 59 0.00 2.90 16.59
N ASP A 60 -1.19 3.48 16.80
CA ASP A 60 -1.39 4.64 17.67
C ASP A 60 -0.89 4.38 19.09
N ARG A 61 -1.23 3.21 19.67
CA ARG A 61 -0.80 2.84 21.02
C ARG A 61 0.71 2.63 21.08
N LEU A 62 1.30 1.99 20.06
CA LEU A 62 2.74 1.75 19.98
C LEU A 62 3.51 3.07 19.83
N ASN A 63 3.05 3.97 18.95
CA ASN A 63 3.67 5.28 18.75
C ASN A 63 3.62 6.15 20.01
N ARG A 64 2.52 6.16 20.74
CA ARG A 64 2.41 6.89 22.02
C ARG A 64 3.32 6.35 23.10
N LYS A 65 3.58 5.03 23.14
CA LYS A 65 4.43 4.41 24.17
C LYS A 65 5.92 4.45 23.83
N LEU A 66 6.27 4.20 22.58
CA LEU A 66 7.65 4.00 22.15
C LEU A 66 8.19 5.17 21.30
N GLY A 67 7.30 5.96 20.71
CA GLY A 67 7.63 6.98 19.73
C GLY A 67 7.84 6.39 18.32
N THR A 68 7.49 7.17 17.28
CA THR A 68 7.56 6.74 15.87
C THR A 68 8.94 6.20 15.47
N ARG A 69 10.02 6.79 15.98
CA ARG A 69 11.41 6.37 15.69
C ARG A 69 11.69 4.93 16.08
N ILE A 70 11.25 4.52 17.30
CA ILE A 70 11.48 3.17 17.82
C ILE A 70 10.55 2.18 17.11
N VAL A 71 9.29 2.55 16.89
CA VAL A 71 8.34 1.72 16.14
C VAL A 71 8.88 1.45 14.73
N THR A 72 9.37 2.46 14.01
CA THR A 72 9.96 2.29 12.67
C THR A 72 11.15 1.35 12.70
N MET A 73 12.09 1.56 13.61
CA MET A 73 13.27 0.70 13.74
C MET A 73 12.90 -0.75 14.04
N LEU A 74 12.05 -0.98 15.06
CA LEU A 74 11.62 -2.33 15.45
C LEU A 74 10.86 -3.03 14.31
N SER A 75 10.04 -2.29 13.58
CA SER A 75 9.30 -2.82 12.43
C SER A 75 10.22 -3.32 11.33
N VAL A 76 11.27 -2.56 10.99
CA VAL A 76 12.26 -3.03 10.00
C VAL A 76 13.03 -4.24 10.53
N PHE A 77 13.38 -4.31 11.82
CA PHE A 77 13.99 -5.51 12.40
C PHE A 77 13.06 -6.74 12.34
N LEU A 78 11.74 -6.57 12.53
CA LEU A 78 10.79 -7.67 12.37
C LEU A 78 10.74 -8.18 10.93
N THR A 79 10.81 -7.29 9.94
CA THR A 79 10.87 -7.70 8.52
C THR A 79 12.21 -8.35 8.17
N VAL A 80 13.32 -7.91 8.77
CA VAL A 80 14.64 -8.58 8.67
C VAL A 80 14.55 -10.00 9.20
N LEU A 81 14.00 -10.18 10.41
CA LEU A 81 13.79 -11.49 11.03
C LEU A 81 12.97 -12.41 10.12
N ALA A 82 11.89 -11.87 9.55
CA ALA A 82 11.02 -12.62 8.65
C ALA A 82 11.76 -13.06 7.38
N LEU A 83 12.50 -12.17 6.73
CA LEU A 83 13.22 -12.49 5.49
C LEU A 83 14.33 -13.53 5.69
N PHE A 84 15.10 -13.41 6.78
CA PHE A 84 16.04 -14.46 7.13
C PHE A 84 15.32 -15.76 7.49
N GLY A 85 14.20 -15.68 8.22
CA GLY A 85 13.36 -16.83 8.52
C GLY A 85 12.86 -17.53 7.27
N PHE A 86 12.36 -16.78 6.26
CA PHE A 86 11.99 -17.32 4.96
C PHE A 86 13.20 -17.99 4.29
N SER A 87 14.38 -17.38 4.37
CA SER A 87 15.59 -17.91 3.74
C SER A 87 16.09 -19.24 4.32
N PHE A 88 15.70 -19.57 5.54
CA PHE A 88 16.01 -20.84 6.22
C PHE A 88 14.84 -21.81 6.19
N SER A 89 13.69 -21.41 5.65
CA SER A 89 12.51 -22.25 5.62
C SER A 89 12.64 -23.38 4.60
N ASN A 90 12.62 -24.61 5.07
CA ASN A 90 12.61 -25.83 4.27
C ASN A 90 11.26 -26.56 4.32
N ARG A 91 10.27 -25.99 5.00
CA ARG A 91 8.90 -26.50 5.12
C ARG A 91 7.92 -25.34 5.09
N PHE A 92 6.76 -25.57 4.50
CA PHE A 92 5.72 -24.55 4.33
C PHE A 92 5.28 -23.87 5.63
N TRP A 93 5.10 -24.62 6.71
CA TRP A 93 4.66 -24.06 7.99
C TRP A 93 5.67 -23.06 8.59
N LEU A 94 6.97 -23.18 8.28
CA LEU A 94 7.97 -22.20 8.70
C LEU A 94 7.74 -20.84 8.02
N LEU A 95 7.32 -20.83 6.74
CA LEU A 95 6.93 -19.60 6.09
C LEU A 95 5.77 -18.90 6.82
N LEU A 96 4.79 -19.68 7.31
CA LEU A 96 3.66 -19.11 8.07
C LEU A 96 4.12 -18.51 9.39
N VAL A 97 5.04 -19.17 10.10
CA VAL A 97 5.62 -18.64 11.35
C VAL A 97 6.32 -17.30 11.11
N PHE A 98 7.15 -17.21 10.07
CA PHE A 98 7.87 -15.97 9.76
C PHE A 98 7.02 -14.93 9.03
N ALA A 99 5.89 -15.31 8.44
CA ALA A 99 4.90 -14.37 7.89
C ALA A 99 4.28 -13.48 8.99
N VAL A 100 4.18 -13.99 10.24
CA VAL A 100 3.65 -13.20 11.36
C VAL A 100 4.51 -11.98 11.68
N PRO A 101 5.81 -12.09 12.01
CA PRO A 101 6.65 -10.92 12.25
C PRO A 101 6.77 -10.02 11.00
N TYR A 102 6.70 -10.56 9.79
CA TYR A 102 6.63 -9.78 8.57
C TYR A 102 5.42 -8.84 8.57
N GLY A 103 4.21 -9.39 8.73
CA GLY A 103 2.97 -8.60 8.73
C GLY A 103 2.93 -7.58 9.88
N LEU A 104 3.35 -7.98 11.09
CA LEU A 104 3.41 -7.08 12.25
C LEU A 104 4.36 -5.90 12.00
N GLY A 105 5.53 -6.13 11.41
CA GLY A 105 6.47 -5.08 11.03
C GLY A 105 5.90 -4.17 9.95
N ALA A 106 5.38 -4.74 8.86
CA ALA A 106 4.87 -3.98 7.72
C ALA A 106 3.75 -3.01 8.11
N GLY A 107 2.73 -3.47 8.86
CA GLY A 107 1.61 -2.61 9.22
C GLY A 107 1.95 -1.53 10.25
N ALA A 108 2.84 -1.83 11.21
CA ALA A 108 3.23 -0.85 12.21
C ALA A 108 4.05 0.31 11.61
N ILE A 109 5.01 0.02 10.72
CA ILE A 109 5.82 1.04 10.05
C ILE A 109 4.98 1.89 9.10
N ASP A 110 4.10 1.24 8.33
CA ASP A 110 3.24 1.92 7.36
C ASP A 110 2.35 2.95 8.06
N ALA A 111 1.59 2.54 9.06
CA ALA A 111 0.74 3.46 9.82
C ALA A 111 1.54 4.55 10.55
N ALA A 112 2.68 4.20 11.15
CA ALA A 112 3.52 5.15 11.91
C ALA A 112 4.12 6.24 11.02
N LEU A 113 4.72 5.88 9.89
CA LEU A 113 5.37 6.83 9.00
C LEU A 113 4.37 7.65 8.19
N ASN A 114 3.23 7.06 7.78
CA ASN A 114 2.15 7.83 7.15
C ASN A 114 1.63 8.91 8.09
N ASN A 115 1.37 8.58 9.37
CA ASN A 115 0.97 9.58 10.37
C ASN A 115 2.06 10.65 10.58
N TYR A 116 3.31 10.23 10.70
CA TYR A 116 4.42 11.16 10.90
C TYR A 116 4.58 12.15 9.74
N VAL A 117 4.52 11.66 8.50
CA VAL A 117 4.61 12.52 7.30
C VAL A 117 3.39 13.43 7.17
N ALA A 118 2.19 12.92 7.45
CA ALA A 118 0.96 13.73 7.41
C ALA A 118 0.98 14.89 8.42
N LEU A 119 1.62 14.72 9.58
CA LEU A 119 1.73 15.74 10.63
C LEU A 119 2.86 16.74 10.41
N HIS A 120 3.98 16.33 9.80
CA HIS A 120 5.22 17.13 9.84
C HIS A 120 5.69 17.63 8.47
N TYR A 121 5.11 17.09 7.37
CA TYR A 121 5.55 17.39 6.02
C TYR A 121 4.40 17.81 5.12
N LYS A 122 4.74 18.44 3.99
CA LYS A 122 3.75 18.84 2.97
C LYS A 122 3.26 17.62 2.17
N ALA A 123 2.11 17.76 1.54
CA ALA A 123 1.45 16.72 0.75
C ALA A 123 2.35 16.07 -0.33
N LYS A 124 3.25 16.83 -0.96
CA LYS A 124 4.23 16.30 -1.91
C LYS A 124 5.09 15.18 -1.34
N HIS A 125 5.47 15.28 -0.07
CA HIS A 125 6.32 14.27 0.56
C HIS A 125 5.57 12.96 0.84
N MET A 126 4.25 13.03 1.02
CA MET A 126 3.40 11.85 1.10
C MET A 126 3.36 11.10 -0.25
N SER A 127 3.20 11.82 -1.35
CA SER A 127 3.23 11.24 -2.70
C SER A 127 4.59 10.61 -3.01
N TRP A 128 5.69 11.28 -2.69
CA TRP A 128 7.04 10.75 -2.88
C TRP A 128 7.34 9.55 -1.97
N LEU A 129 6.86 9.55 -0.75
CA LEU A 129 6.96 8.42 0.18
C LEU A 129 6.46 7.13 -0.47
N HIS A 130 5.26 7.17 -1.04
CA HIS A 130 4.68 6.02 -1.73
C HIS A 130 5.32 5.72 -3.09
N SER A 131 5.96 6.71 -3.73
CA SER A 131 6.80 6.46 -4.91
C SER A 131 8.04 5.66 -4.55
N PHE A 132 8.68 5.96 -3.42
CA PHE A 132 9.84 5.21 -2.93
C PHE A 132 9.50 3.77 -2.50
N TRP A 133 8.30 3.53 -1.94
CA TRP A 133 7.79 2.17 -1.77
C TRP A 133 7.72 1.43 -3.11
N GLY A 134 7.21 2.08 -4.16
CA GLY A 134 7.19 1.54 -5.52
C GLY A 134 8.57 1.17 -6.07
N VAL A 135 9.62 1.94 -5.74
CA VAL A 135 11.00 1.56 -6.10
C VAL A 135 11.39 0.23 -5.46
N GLY A 136 11.07 0.02 -4.17
CA GLY A 136 11.32 -1.24 -3.48
C GLY A 136 10.63 -2.43 -4.16
N THR A 137 9.34 -2.27 -4.48
CA THR A 137 8.57 -3.33 -5.14
C THR A 137 9.05 -3.67 -6.54
N ILE A 138 9.63 -2.72 -7.27
CA ILE A 138 10.23 -2.93 -8.59
C ILE A 138 11.57 -3.65 -8.49
N VAL A 139 12.43 -3.27 -7.55
CA VAL A 139 13.80 -3.80 -7.41
C VAL A 139 13.79 -5.26 -6.96
N SER A 140 12.90 -5.64 -6.07
CA SER A 140 12.88 -6.96 -5.44
C SER A 140 12.71 -8.13 -6.42
N PRO A 141 11.81 -8.11 -7.42
CA PRO A 141 11.72 -9.18 -8.42
C PRO A 141 12.99 -9.39 -9.24
N PHE A 142 13.76 -8.32 -9.53
CA PHE A 142 15.06 -8.46 -10.21
C PHE A 142 16.07 -9.19 -9.33
N ILE A 143 16.10 -8.89 -8.01
CA ILE A 143 16.95 -9.62 -7.06
C ILE A 143 16.55 -11.09 -7.00
N MET A 144 15.25 -11.38 -6.92
CA MET A 144 14.75 -12.77 -6.92
C MET A 144 15.06 -13.46 -8.25
N GLY A 145 14.82 -12.81 -9.39
CA GLY A 145 15.15 -13.36 -10.72
C GLY A 145 16.64 -13.73 -10.84
N TYR A 146 17.55 -12.83 -10.41
CA TYR A 146 18.98 -13.13 -10.34
C TYR A 146 19.28 -14.34 -9.44
N ALA A 147 18.64 -14.41 -8.27
CA ALA A 147 18.83 -15.51 -7.33
C ALA A 147 18.32 -16.84 -7.89
N LEU A 148 17.18 -16.87 -8.55
CA LEU A 148 16.62 -18.07 -9.17
C LEU A 148 17.48 -18.58 -10.34
N THR A 149 18.11 -17.68 -11.10
CA THR A 149 18.97 -18.07 -12.22
C THR A 149 20.33 -18.60 -11.75
N ASN A 150 20.92 -18.00 -10.71
CA ASN A 150 22.32 -18.28 -10.33
C ASN A 150 22.46 -19.06 -9.02
N LYS A 151 21.42 -19.17 -8.21
CA LYS A 151 21.43 -19.78 -6.88
C LYS A 151 20.06 -20.42 -6.56
N THR A 152 19.42 -19.99 -5.47
CA THR A 152 18.12 -20.47 -4.99
C THR A 152 17.23 -19.30 -4.55
N TRP A 153 15.93 -19.52 -4.47
CA TRP A 153 14.99 -18.51 -3.91
C TRP A 153 15.36 -18.10 -2.47
N ASN A 154 15.90 -19.03 -1.66
CA ASN A 154 16.43 -18.73 -0.31
C ASN A 154 17.52 -17.65 -0.36
N SER A 155 18.39 -17.70 -1.39
CA SER A 155 19.40 -16.67 -1.59
C SER A 155 18.81 -15.31 -1.94
N GLY A 156 17.70 -15.27 -2.68
CA GLY A 156 16.93 -14.04 -2.92
C GLY A 156 16.43 -13.41 -1.62
N CYS A 157 15.82 -14.23 -0.75
CA CYS A 157 15.40 -13.79 0.58
C CYS A 157 16.58 -13.30 1.44
N ARG A 158 17.76 -13.96 1.38
CA ARG A 158 18.96 -13.52 2.12
C ARG A 158 19.49 -12.19 1.62
N ILE A 159 19.55 -11.98 0.30
CA ILE A 159 20.02 -10.72 -0.27
C ILE A 159 19.12 -9.56 0.19
N VAL A 160 17.81 -9.71 0.02
CA VAL A 160 16.86 -8.67 0.47
C VAL A 160 16.90 -8.52 1.99
N GLY A 161 17.00 -9.61 2.76
CA GLY A 161 17.18 -9.59 4.22
C GLY A 161 18.45 -8.85 4.65
N ALA A 162 19.56 -9.03 3.93
CA ALA A 162 20.82 -8.31 4.18
C ALA A 162 20.67 -6.81 3.89
N LEU A 163 20.03 -6.43 2.78
CA LEU A 163 19.71 -5.03 2.48
C LEU A 163 18.84 -4.41 3.56
N GLN A 164 17.80 -5.10 4.00
CA GLN A 164 16.94 -4.70 5.11
C GLN A 164 17.71 -4.54 6.42
N LEU A 165 18.65 -5.45 6.71
CA LEU A 165 19.49 -5.37 7.91
C LEU A 165 20.37 -4.11 7.90
N VAL A 166 20.96 -3.77 6.75
CA VAL A 166 21.72 -2.52 6.58
C VAL A 166 20.84 -1.31 6.87
N ILE A 167 19.63 -1.29 6.33
CA ILE A 167 18.66 -0.20 6.58
C ILE A 167 18.26 -0.16 8.07
N ALA A 168 18.02 -1.32 8.69
CA ALA A 168 17.68 -1.41 10.12
C ALA A 168 18.81 -0.86 11.02
N ILE A 169 20.06 -1.20 10.70
CA ILE A 169 21.24 -0.69 11.42
C ILE A 169 21.37 0.84 11.22
N LEU A 170 21.15 1.31 9.99
CA LEU A 170 21.19 2.74 9.70
C LEU A 170 20.11 3.50 10.50
N LEU A 171 18.89 2.97 10.56
CA LEU A 171 17.81 3.53 11.38
C LEU A 171 18.15 3.52 12.87
N LEU A 172 18.79 2.46 13.36
CA LEU A 172 19.24 2.35 14.75
C LEU A 172 20.28 3.43 15.08
N VAL A 173 21.32 3.56 14.27
CA VAL A 173 22.41 4.53 14.47
C VAL A 173 21.88 5.98 14.37
N THR A 174 20.87 6.21 13.54
CA THR A 174 20.30 7.54 13.31
C THR A 174 19.13 7.88 14.24
N LEU A 175 18.79 7.03 15.22
CA LEU A 175 17.74 7.34 16.22
C LEU A 175 17.88 8.73 16.88
N PRO A 176 19.08 9.25 17.20
CA PRO A 176 19.23 10.59 17.77
C PRO A 176 18.85 11.73 16.82
N VAL A 177 18.82 11.49 15.51
CA VAL A 177 18.45 12.49 14.49
C VAL A 177 16.95 12.79 14.50
N TRP A 178 16.13 11.85 14.96
CA TRP A 178 14.71 12.03 15.13
C TRP A 178 14.44 12.99 16.27
N LYS A 179 14.18 14.25 15.95
CA LYS A 179 13.79 15.22 16.96
C LYS A 179 12.43 14.84 17.56
N VAL A 180 12.46 14.56 18.84
CA VAL A 180 11.25 14.43 19.63
C VAL A 180 10.70 15.82 19.88
N ASN A 181 9.61 16.19 19.23
CA ASN A 181 8.92 17.44 19.52
C ASN A 181 7.94 17.17 20.67
N LYS A 182 8.30 17.66 21.89
CA LYS A 182 7.50 17.47 23.10
C LYS A 182 6.04 17.91 22.92
N ALA A 183 5.79 18.96 22.14
CA ALA A 183 4.43 19.43 21.85
C ALA A 183 3.62 18.42 21.03
N THR A 184 4.26 17.70 20.11
CA THR A 184 3.61 16.63 19.32
C THR A 184 3.32 15.40 20.19
N GLU A 185 4.28 15.03 21.06
CA GLU A 185 4.06 13.93 22.01
C GLU A 185 2.90 14.21 23.00
N GLU A 186 2.78 15.45 23.47
CA GLU A 186 1.67 15.85 24.33
C GLU A 186 0.34 15.85 23.58
N THR A 187 0.33 16.22 22.32
CA THR A 187 -0.86 16.17 21.46
C THR A 187 -1.29 14.74 21.20
N GLU A 188 -0.36 13.85 20.88
CA GLU A 188 -0.63 12.42 20.68
C GLU A 188 -1.15 11.71 21.95
N LYS A 189 -0.72 12.14 23.14
CA LYS A 189 -1.23 11.60 24.43
C LYS A 189 -2.73 11.83 24.64
N LYS A 190 -3.32 12.83 23.98
CA LYS A 190 -4.76 13.16 24.09
C LYS A 190 -5.65 12.39 23.13
N SER A 191 -5.11 11.45 22.34
CA SER A 191 -5.86 10.66 21.36
C SER A 191 -7.03 9.92 22.01
N VAL A 192 -8.17 9.94 21.32
CA VAL A 192 -9.41 9.24 21.74
C VAL A 192 -9.32 7.70 21.63
N GLY A 193 -8.22 7.17 21.07
CA GLY A 193 -8.04 5.74 20.81
C GLY A 193 -8.97 5.20 19.71
N LEU A 194 -8.86 3.90 19.41
CA LEU A 194 -9.57 3.28 18.27
C LEU A 194 -11.09 3.43 18.34
N VAL A 195 -11.69 3.10 19.48
CA VAL A 195 -13.15 3.13 19.64
C VAL A 195 -13.68 4.57 19.61
N GLY A 196 -12.96 5.51 20.22
CA GLY A 196 -13.29 6.92 20.16
C GLY A 196 -13.19 7.48 18.74
N ALA A 197 -12.15 7.12 17.99
CA ALA A 197 -11.95 7.55 16.62
C ALA A 197 -13.11 7.11 15.69
N LEU A 198 -13.61 5.89 15.83
CA LEU A 198 -14.76 5.40 15.05
C LEU A 198 -16.06 6.19 15.29
N LYS A 199 -16.20 6.84 16.45
CA LYS A 199 -17.38 7.67 16.80
C LYS A 199 -17.28 9.10 16.28
N ILE A 200 -16.10 9.53 15.79
CA ILE A 200 -15.93 10.88 15.22
C ILE A 200 -16.72 10.98 13.91
N LYS A 201 -17.59 12.00 13.83
CA LYS A 201 -18.38 12.27 12.63
C LYS A 201 -17.45 12.48 11.41
N GLY A 202 -17.68 11.68 10.36
CA GLY A 202 -16.86 11.70 9.14
C GLY A 202 -15.88 10.53 9.04
N VAL A 203 -15.38 9.98 10.14
CA VAL A 203 -14.43 8.85 10.13
C VAL A 203 -15.01 7.61 9.44
N PRO A 204 -16.25 7.14 9.69
CA PRO A 204 -16.79 5.99 8.96
C PRO A 204 -16.81 6.19 7.43
N PHE A 205 -17.10 7.42 6.98
CA PHE A 205 -17.07 7.74 5.54
C PHE A 205 -15.65 7.70 4.99
N LEU A 206 -14.67 8.27 5.71
CA LEU A 206 -13.24 8.17 5.35
C LEU A 206 -12.81 6.72 5.20
N LEU A 207 -13.13 5.86 6.18
CA LEU A 207 -12.74 4.45 6.19
C LEU A 207 -13.39 3.68 5.02
N THR A 208 -14.68 3.91 4.78
CA THR A 208 -15.40 3.28 3.66
C THR A 208 -14.82 3.74 2.32
N GLY A 209 -14.51 5.03 2.16
CA GLY A 209 -13.89 5.57 0.95
C GLY A 209 -12.49 4.97 0.71
N PHE A 210 -11.69 4.88 1.75
CA PHE A 210 -10.33 4.33 1.63
C PHE A 210 -10.32 2.82 1.41
N PHE A 211 -11.20 2.08 2.07
CA PHE A 211 -11.48 0.67 1.78
C PHE A 211 -11.84 0.48 0.29
N ALA A 212 -12.79 1.27 -0.21
CA ALA A 212 -13.26 1.16 -1.58
C ALA A 212 -12.15 1.45 -2.60
N TYR A 213 -11.30 2.45 -2.31
CA TYR A 213 -10.12 2.75 -3.11
C TYR A 213 -9.17 1.56 -3.19
N CYS A 214 -8.72 1.05 -2.05
CA CYS A 214 -7.75 -0.05 -2.00
C CYS A 214 -8.32 -1.34 -2.59
N ALA A 215 -9.61 -1.60 -2.40
CA ALA A 215 -10.32 -2.71 -3.02
C ALA A 215 -10.27 -2.64 -4.55
N ALA A 216 -10.57 -1.48 -5.14
CA ALA A 216 -10.58 -1.27 -6.59
C ALA A 216 -9.16 -1.29 -7.17
N GLU A 217 -8.21 -0.56 -6.55
CA GLU A 217 -6.82 -0.50 -6.97
C GLU A 217 -6.22 -1.90 -7.04
N THR A 218 -6.33 -2.67 -5.97
CA THR A 218 -5.77 -4.02 -5.90
C THR A 218 -6.48 -5.00 -6.84
N THR A 219 -7.80 -4.86 -7.01
CA THR A 219 -8.54 -5.66 -8.01
C THR A 219 -8.04 -5.38 -9.42
N ALA A 220 -7.87 -4.10 -9.80
CA ALA A 220 -7.32 -3.72 -11.09
C ALA A 220 -5.91 -4.30 -11.30
N MET A 221 -5.05 -4.22 -10.28
CA MET A 221 -3.69 -4.76 -10.32
C MET A 221 -3.66 -6.27 -10.52
N GLN A 222 -4.44 -7.02 -9.73
CA GLN A 222 -4.38 -8.48 -9.72
C GLN A 222 -5.07 -9.12 -10.93
N TRP A 223 -6.13 -8.51 -11.43
CA TRP A 223 -6.97 -9.09 -12.49
C TRP A 223 -6.74 -8.49 -13.88
N ALA A 224 -5.82 -7.52 -14.03
CA ALA A 224 -5.48 -6.92 -15.32
C ALA A 224 -5.09 -7.96 -16.37
N SER A 225 -4.15 -8.84 -16.05
CA SER A 225 -3.69 -9.88 -16.99
C SER A 225 -4.81 -10.82 -17.40
N THR A 226 -5.61 -11.30 -16.44
CA THR A 226 -6.77 -12.17 -16.71
C THR A 226 -7.80 -11.44 -17.60
N TYR A 227 -8.08 -10.16 -17.32
CA TYR A 227 -8.96 -9.36 -18.15
C TYR A 227 -8.46 -9.25 -19.61
N PHE A 228 -7.16 -9.05 -19.81
CA PHE A 228 -6.59 -8.99 -21.15
C PHE A 228 -6.69 -10.31 -21.89
N VAL A 229 -6.46 -11.43 -21.20
CA VAL A 229 -6.57 -12.76 -21.82
C VAL A 229 -8.02 -13.11 -22.11
N GLU A 230 -8.89 -13.10 -21.09
CA GLU A 230 -10.26 -13.61 -21.17
C GLU A 230 -11.21 -12.69 -21.95
N VAL A 231 -10.98 -11.37 -21.93
CA VAL A 231 -11.89 -10.39 -22.51
C VAL A 231 -11.38 -9.81 -23.83
N LYS A 232 -10.06 -9.61 -23.93
CA LYS A 232 -9.44 -8.99 -25.11
C LYS A 232 -8.74 -10.00 -26.03
N GLY A 233 -8.67 -11.28 -25.65
CA GLY A 233 -8.04 -12.34 -26.46
C GLY A 233 -6.52 -12.17 -26.64
N ILE A 234 -5.84 -11.48 -25.72
CA ILE A 234 -4.41 -11.22 -25.78
C ILE A 234 -3.65 -12.43 -25.24
N SER A 235 -2.53 -12.80 -25.85
CA SER A 235 -1.67 -13.88 -25.34
C SER A 235 -1.23 -13.59 -23.89
N ALA A 236 -1.13 -14.63 -23.06
CA ALA A 236 -0.77 -14.50 -21.63
C ALA A 236 0.53 -13.73 -21.42
N GLU A 237 1.53 -13.91 -22.26
CA GLU A 237 2.82 -13.20 -22.22
C GLU A 237 2.65 -11.68 -22.40
N ARG A 238 1.90 -11.25 -23.41
CA ARG A 238 1.60 -9.82 -23.65
C ARG A 238 0.67 -9.26 -22.59
N ALA A 239 -0.29 -10.04 -22.13
CA ALA A 239 -1.21 -9.63 -21.07
C ALA A 239 -0.47 -9.32 -19.75
N ALA A 240 0.51 -10.14 -19.38
CA ALA A 240 1.37 -9.88 -18.22
C ALA A 240 2.18 -8.58 -18.39
N THR A 241 2.74 -8.34 -19.59
CA THR A 241 3.43 -7.09 -19.91
C THR A 241 2.48 -5.89 -19.79
N PHE A 242 1.27 -5.96 -20.32
CA PHE A 242 0.30 -4.87 -20.25
C PHE A 242 -0.22 -4.63 -18.84
N ALA A 243 -0.40 -5.68 -18.04
CA ALA A 243 -0.75 -5.55 -16.62
C ALA A 243 0.33 -4.77 -15.85
N SER A 244 1.61 -4.94 -16.18
CA SER A 244 2.71 -4.20 -15.53
C SER A 244 2.66 -2.69 -15.80
N LEU A 245 2.01 -2.25 -16.88
CA LEU A 245 1.86 -0.83 -17.21
C LEU A 245 1.02 -0.07 -16.17
N PHE A 246 0.11 -0.75 -15.47
CA PHE A 246 -0.62 -0.16 -14.35
C PHE A 246 0.33 0.28 -13.24
N TYR A 247 1.29 -0.58 -12.87
CA TYR A 247 2.30 -0.26 -11.86
C TYR A 247 3.21 0.91 -12.28
N ILE A 248 3.56 0.98 -13.57
CA ILE A 248 4.30 2.12 -14.13
C ILE A 248 3.46 3.39 -13.99
N GLY A 249 2.19 3.33 -14.37
CA GLY A 249 1.25 4.46 -14.24
C GLY A 249 1.17 4.97 -12.79
N ILE A 250 0.97 4.08 -11.82
CA ILE A 250 0.93 4.44 -10.40
C ILE A 250 2.25 5.04 -9.92
N THR A 251 3.38 4.40 -10.18
CA THR A 251 4.69 4.82 -9.66
C THR A 251 5.09 6.18 -10.24
N VAL A 252 5.01 6.32 -11.55
CA VAL A 252 5.30 7.59 -12.24
C VAL A 252 4.30 8.67 -11.83
N GLY A 253 3.02 8.31 -11.75
CA GLY A 253 1.97 9.21 -11.31
C GLY A 253 2.18 9.73 -9.89
N ARG A 254 2.59 8.88 -8.94
CA ARG A 254 2.94 9.29 -7.56
C ARG A 254 4.12 10.25 -7.53
N PHE A 255 5.12 10.00 -8.36
CA PHE A 255 6.27 10.90 -8.46
C PHE A 255 5.85 12.28 -9.01
N ILE A 256 5.10 12.32 -10.12
CA ILE A 256 4.59 13.53 -10.74
C ILE A 256 3.63 14.29 -9.79
N SER A 257 2.74 13.57 -9.11
CA SER A 257 1.80 14.13 -8.15
C SER A 257 2.49 14.93 -7.06
N GLY A 258 3.68 14.50 -6.62
CA GLY A 258 4.46 15.23 -5.62
C GLY A 258 4.81 16.67 -6.01
N PHE A 259 4.94 16.97 -7.30
CA PHE A 259 5.19 18.36 -7.77
C PHE A 259 3.92 19.22 -7.86
N ILE A 260 2.76 18.60 -7.92
CA ILE A 260 1.48 19.27 -8.21
C ILE A 260 0.65 19.43 -6.93
N THR A 261 0.72 18.47 -6.01
CA THR A 261 -0.18 18.37 -4.85
C THR A 261 -0.13 19.59 -3.94
N ASP A 262 1.06 20.17 -3.70
CA ASP A 262 1.20 21.38 -2.87
C ASP A 262 0.43 22.59 -3.45
N LYS A 263 0.24 22.65 -4.78
CA LYS A 263 -0.48 23.74 -5.46
C LYS A 263 -1.99 23.51 -5.50
N LEU A 264 -2.42 22.28 -5.78
CA LEU A 264 -3.84 21.95 -5.94
C LEU A 264 -4.53 21.61 -4.61
N GLY A 265 -3.78 21.07 -3.63
CA GLY A 265 -4.30 20.54 -2.38
C GLY A 265 -4.94 19.17 -2.52
N ASP A 266 -5.03 18.45 -1.39
CA ASP A 266 -5.44 17.04 -1.33
C ASP A 266 -6.78 16.75 -2.01
N ARG A 267 -7.82 17.53 -1.68
CA ARG A 267 -9.18 17.31 -2.21
C ARG A 267 -9.23 17.42 -3.75
N ARG A 268 -8.60 18.44 -4.32
CA ARG A 268 -8.58 18.63 -5.79
C ARG A 268 -7.77 17.55 -6.48
N MET A 269 -6.66 17.10 -5.86
CA MET A 269 -5.87 15.99 -6.37
C MET A 269 -6.66 14.68 -6.40
N ILE A 270 -7.45 14.38 -5.37
CA ILE A 270 -8.34 13.21 -5.34
C ILE A 270 -9.38 13.28 -6.46
N ILE A 271 -10.03 14.43 -6.64
CA ILE A 271 -11.03 14.63 -7.71
C ILE A 271 -10.39 14.48 -9.09
N THR A 272 -9.24 15.11 -9.32
CA THR A 272 -8.51 15.02 -10.60
C THR A 272 -8.06 13.58 -10.88
N GLY A 273 -7.48 12.90 -9.89
CA GLY A 273 -7.10 11.50 -10.01
C GLY A 273 -8.30 10.61 -10.36
N THR A 274 -9.43 10.83 -9.67
CA THR A 274 -10.67 10.09 -9.95
C THR A 274 -11.19 10.35 -11.39
N ALA A 275 -11.14 11.56 -11.87
CA ALA A 275 -11.54 11.88 -13.25
C ALA A 275 -10.64 11.17 -14.27
N ILE A 276 -9.31 11.18 -14.05
CA ILE A 276 -8.34 10.51 -14.92
C ILE A 276 -8.58 8.99 -14.93
N LEU A 277 -8.72 8.36 -13.76
CA LEU A 277 -8.94 6.91 -13.70
C LEU A 277 -10.27 6.49 -14.34
N LEU A 278 -11.34 7.26 -14.14
CA LEU A 278 -12.63 6.98 -14.78
C LEU A 278 -12.53 7.11 -16.32
N CYS A 279 -11.78 8.09 -16.82
CA CYS A 279 -11.46 8.18 -18.25
C CYS A 279 -10.76 6.91 -18.75
N GLY A 280 -9.76 6.41 -18.00
CA GLY A 280 -9.08 5.15 -18.33
C GLY A 280 -10.03 3.95 -18.32
N ILE A 281 -10.94 3.88 -17.35
CA ILE A 281 -11.94 2.79 -17.29
C ILE A 281 -12.93 2.91 -18.46
N CYS A 282 -13.36 4.12 -18.82
CA CYS A 282 -14.21 4.35 -20.00
C CYS A 282 -13.55 3.85 -21.29
N CYS A 283 -12.24 3.99 -21.43
CA CYS A 283 -11.51 3.43 -22.57
C CYS A 283 -11.63 1.90 -22.67
N LEU A 284 -11.86 1.17 -21.58
CA LEU A 284 -12.04 -0.28 -21.61
C LEU A 284 -13.35 -0.72 -22.29
N PHE A 285 -14.37 0.14 -22.35
CA PHE A 285 -15.63 -0.14 -23.02
C PHE A 285 -15.56 0.02 -24.54
N VAL A 286 -14.58 0.77 -25.05
CA VAL A 286 -14.43 0.95 -26.49
C VAL A 286 -14.08 -0.39 -27.15
N PRO A 287 -14.82 -0.84 -28.18
CA PRO A 287 -14.45 -2.01 -28.95
C PRO A 287 -13.06 -1.79 -29.57
N MET A 288 -12.11 -2.62 -29.18
CA MET A 288 -10.71 -2.38 -29.50
C MET A 288 -10.21 -3.44 -30.49
N ASN A 289 -9.95 -2.99 -31.70
CA ASN A 289 -9.12 -3.73 -32.65
C ASN A 289 -7.61 -3.52 -32.38
N SER A 290 -7.26 -2.69 -31.39
CA SER A 290 -5.88 -2.33 -31.05
C SER A 290 -5.57 -2.63 -29.58
N TYR A 291 -4.61 -3.53 -29.35
CA TYR A 291 -4.06 -3.83 -28.02
C TYR A 291 -3.46 -2.61 -27.32
N PHE A 292 -3.00 -1.63 -28.13
CA PHE A 292 -2.37 -0.40 -27.61
C PHE A 292 -3.35 0.42 -26.76
N LEU A 293 -4.61 0.55 -27.17
CA LEU A 293 -5.60 1.32 -26.42
C LEU A 293 -5.94 0.65 -25.07
N ALA A 294 -6.00 -0.70 -25.03
CA ALA A 294 -6.22 -1.43 -23.78
C ALA A 294 -5.03 -1.23 -22.81
N ALA A 295 -3.80 -1.32 -23.32
CA ALA A 295 -2.59 -1.05 -22.54
C ALA A 295 -2.56 0.40 -22.03
N ALA A 296 -2.86 1.38 -22.89
CA ALA A 296 -2.93 2.78 -22.51
C ALA A 296 -4.00 3.05 -21.44
N ALA A 297 -5.15 2.37 -21.50
CA ALA A 297 -6.19 2.50 -20.49
C ALA A 297 -5.69 2.13 -19.08
N PHE A 298 -4.90 1.07 -18.93
CA PHE A 298 -4.33 0.67 -17.65
C PHE A 298 -3.24 1.64 -17.14
N VAL A 299 -2.46 2.23 -18.02
CA VAL A 299 -1.55 3.35 -17.64
C VAL A 299 -2.36 4.53 -17.11
N ILE A 300 -3.43 4.92 -17.80
CA ILE A 300 -4.29 6.04 -17.39
C ILE A 300 -4.98 5.75 -16.06
N ILE A 301 -5.49 4.54 -15.86
CA ILE A 301 -6.08 4.13 -14.58
C ILE A 301 -5.03 4.23 -13.47
N GLY A 302 -3.81 3.72 -13.69
CA GLY A 302 -2.72 3.81 -12.72
C GLY A 302 -2.31 5.25 -12.40
N LEU A 303 -2.19 6.10 -13.42
CA LEU A 303 -1.92 7.54 -13.24
C LEU A 303 -3.01 8.24 -12.41
N GLY A 304 -4.27 7.89 -12.65
CA GLY A 304 -5.40 8.43 -11.89
C GLY A 304 -5.46 7.93 -10.45
N CYS A 305 -5.10 6.68 -10.19
CA CYS A 305 -4.98 6.13 -8.84
C CYS A 305 -3.86 6.79 -8.03
N ALA A 306 -2.79 7.20 -8.68
CA ALA A 306 -1.55 7.64 -8.04
C ALA A 306 -1.69 8.69 -6.93
N PRO A 307 -2.42 9.82 -7.10
CA PRO A 307 -2.55 10.84 -6.07
C PRO A 307 -3.56 10.50 -4.97
N ILE A 308 -4.47 9.55 -5.20
CA ILE A 308 -5.65 9.36 -4.33
C ILE A 308 -5.23 8.87 -2.95
N TYR A 309 -4.49 7.76 -2.88
CA TYR A 309 -4.03 7.15 -1.63
C TYR A 309 -3.24 8.14 -0.75
N PRO A 310 -2.17 8.79 -1.25
CA PRO A 310 -1.39 9.71 -0.46
C PRO A 310 -2.19 10.92 0.02
N CYS A 311 -3.08 11.47 -0.83
CA CYS A 311 -3.86 12.65 -0.49
C CYS A 311 -4.95 12.36 0.55
N ILE A 312 -5.59 11.18 0.51
CA ILE A 312 -6.57 10.81 1.53
C ILE A 312 -5.88 10.72 2.90
N ILE A 313 -4.71 10.08 2.99
CA ILE A 313 -3.97 9.95 4.25
C ILE A 313 -3.49 11.32 4.73
N HIS A 314 -2.84 12.10 3.85
CA HIS A 314 -2.29 13.41 4.20
C HIS A 314 -3.37 14.39 4.69
N SER A 315 -4.60 14.28 4.18
CA SER A 315 -5.72 15.10 4.60
C SER A 315 -6.27 14.77 5.99
N THR A 316 -5.93 13.62 6.56
CA THR A 316 -6.53 13.10 7.81
C THR A 316 -6.30 14.02 9.04
N PRO A 317 -5.07 14.50 9.33
CA PRO A 317 -4.86 15.45 10.43
C PRO A 317 -5.61 16.75 10.25
N ASN A 318 -5.68 17.25 9.01
CA ASN A 318 -6.42 18.47 8.69
C ASN A 318 -7.92 18.31 8.87
N ASN A 319 -8.47 17.13 8.63
CA ASN A 319 -9.90 16.85 8.72
C ASN A 319 -10.38 16.59 10.17
N PHE A 320 -9.54 15.93 10.99
CA PHE A 320 -9.98 15.38 12.27
C PHE A 320 -9.16 15.83 13.49
N GLY A 321 -8.18 16.70 13.28
CA GLY A 321 -7.22 17.13 14.30
C GLY A 321 -5.98 16.24 14.39
N ALA A 322 -4.86 16.88 14.71
CA ALA A 322 -3.57 16.20 14.83
C ALA A 322 -3.57 15.16 15.97
N GLU A 323 -4.32 15.44 17.05
CA GLU A 323 -4.44 14.58 18.24
C GLU A 323 -5.10 13.23 17.93
N ASN A 324 -5.99 13.18 16.93
CA ASN A 324 -6.74 11.98 16.54
C ASN A 324 -6.12 11.26 15.35
N SER A 325 -5.18 11.90 14.64
CA SER A 325 -4.68 11.40 13.35
C SER A 325 -4.03 10.02 13.45
N GLY A 326 -3.26 9.77 14.51
CA GLY A 326 -2.60 8.46 14.71
C GLY A 326 -3.59 7.31 14.82
N ALA A 327 -4.65 7.47 15.63
CA ALA A 327 -5.69 6.46 15.78
C ALA A 327 -6.49 6.27 14.48
N ILE A 328 -6.84 7.38 13.81
CA ILE A 328 -7.62 7.33 12.56
C ILE A 328 -6.80 6.71 11.44
N ILE A 329 -5.52 7.10 11.25
CA ILE A 329 -4.66 6.53 10.21
C ILE A 329 -4.41 5.04 10.48
N GLY A 330 -4.24 4.62 11.74
CA GLY A 330 -4.14 3.20 12.09
C GLY A 330 -5.34 2.38 11.63
N ILE A 331 -6.57 2.86 11.90
CA ILE A 331 -7.80 2.19 11.44
C ILE A 331 -7.95 2.30 9.91
N GLN A 332 -7.55 3.41 9.33
CA GLN A 332 -7.58 3.65 7.90
C GLN A 332 -6.69 2.65 7.15
N MET A 333 -5.46 2.41 7.63
CA MET A 333 -4.57 1.38 7.08
C MET A 333 -5.17 -0.02 7.24
N ALA A 334 -5.70 -0.36 8.41
CA ALA A 334 -6.38 -1.64 8.61
C ALA A 334 -7.56 -1.83 7.63
N SER A 335 -8.37 -0.79 7.42
CA SER A 335 -9.47 -0.78 6.43
C SER A 335 -8.96 -0.99 4.99
N ALA A 336 -7.84 -0.36 4.63
CA ALA A 336 -7.17 -0.56 3.36
C ALA A 336 -6.76 -2.02 3.14
N TYR A 337 -6.10 -2.62 4.13
CA TYR A 337 -5.66 -4.02 4.05
C TYR A 337 -6.83 -5.01 4.01
N VAL A 338 -7.94 -4.73 4.69
CA VAL A 338 -9.18 -5.51 4.54
C VAL A 338 -9.69 -5.44 3.09
N GLY A 339 -9.75 -4.23 2.52
CA GLY A 339 -10.18 -4.04 1.12
C GLY A 339 -9.28 -4.76 0.11
N SER A 340 -7.98 -4.56 0.21
CA SER A 340 -7.00 -5.14 -0.72
C SER A 340 -6.85 -6.66 -0.59
N THR A 341 -7.15 -7.24 0.57
CA THR A 341 -7.02 -8.69 0.81
C THR A 341 -8.25 -9.47 0.39
N PHE A 342 -9.45 -8.98 0.73
CA PHE A 342 -10.66 -9.76 0.58
C PHE A 342 -11.45 -9.46 -0.70
N VAL A 343 -11.40 -8.22 -1.21
CA VAL A 343 -12.23 -7.81 -2.33
C VAL A 343 -11.74 -8.36 -3.69
N PRO A 344 -10.43 -8.41 -4.01
CA PRO A 344 -9.97 -9.00 -5.27
C PRO A 344 -10.30 -10.48 -5.43
N PRO A 345 -10.17 -11.36 -4.42
CA PRO A 345 -10.65 -12.74 -4.53
C PRO A 345 -12.17 -12.85 -4.78
N MET A 346 -12.97 -11.97 -4.15
CA MET A 346 -14.42 -11.92 -4.41
C MET A 346 -14.73 -11.57 -5.87
N PHE A 347 -13.97 -10.62 -6.45
CA PHE A 347 -14.09 -10.35 -7.89
C PHE A 347 -13.73 -11.56 -8.74
N GLY A 348 -12.69 -12.32 -8.36
CA GLY A 348 -12.33 -13.55 -9.06
C GLY A 348 -13.46 -14.60 -9.07
N LEU A 349 -14.11 -14.80 -7.93
CA LEU A 349 -15.29 -15.68 -7.86
C LEU A 349 -16.43 -15.19 -8.75
N LEU A 350 -16.69 -13.88 -8.72
CA LEU A 350 -17.73 -13.24 -9.54
C LEU A 350 -17.39 -13.32 -11.04
N GLY A 351 -16.13 -13.07 -11.42
CA GLY A 351 -15.63 -13.16 -12.79
C GLY A 351 -15.76 -14.57 -13.37
N ASN A 352 -15.46 -15.59 -12.57
CA ASN A 352 -15.64 -16.98 -12.96
C ASN A 352 -17.12 -17.39 -13.08
N ALA A 353 -17.97 -16.88 -12.18
CA ALA A 353 -19.40 -17.23 -12.18
C ALA A 353 -20.19 -16.52 -13.28
N VAL A 354 -19.83 -15.30 -13.64
CA VAL A 354 -20.56 -14.48 -14.62
C VAL A 354 -19.71 -14.23 -15.87
N SER A 355 -18.69 -13.41 -15.77
CA SER A 355 -17.70 -13.10 -16.81
C SER A 355 -16.71 -12.03 -16.31
N PHE A 356 -15.45 -12.09 -16.72
CA PHE A 356 -14.46 -11.03 -16.48
C PHE A 356 -14.78 -9.71 -17.21
N LYS A 357 -15.72 -9.71 -18.17
CA LYS A 357 -16.24 -8.48 -18.82
C LYS A 357 -16.86 -7.48 -17.83
N ILE A 358 -17.26 -7.92 -16.64
CA ILE A 358 -17.84 -7.05 -15.60
C ILE A 358 -16.79 -6.18 -14.89
N MET A 359 -15.49 -6.41 -15.10
CA MET A 359 -14.42 -5.70 -14.40
C MET A 359 -14.54 -4.17 -14.46
N PRO A 360 -14.77 -3.52 -15.62
CA PRO A 360 -14.92 -2.06 -15.66
C PRO A 360 -16.08 -1.55 -14.77
N PHE A 361 -17.21 -2.24 -14.76
CA PHE A 361 -18.37 -1.89 -13.93
C PHE A 361 -18.06 -2.04 -12.44
N TYR A 362 -17.35 -3.12 -12.08
CA TYR A 362 -16.91 -3.38 -10.71
C TYR A 362 -15.96 -2.27 -10.22
N LEU A 363 -15.00 -1.88 -11.03
CA LEU A 363 -14.09 -0.79 -10.72
C LEU A 363 -14.83 0.55 -10.58
N ILE A 364 -15.76 0.88 -11.50
CA ILE A 364 -16.59 2.08 -11.42
C ILE A 364 -17.37 2.12 -10.12
N PHE A 365 -18.01 1.01 -9.72
CA PHE A 365 -18.76 0.94 -8.46
C PHE A 365 -17.89 1.34 -7.27
N PHE A 366 -16.71 0.75 -7.11
CA PHE A 366 -15.84 1.05 -5.97
C PHE A 366 -15.23 2.45 -6.05
N PHE A 367 -14.86 2.95 -7.23
CA PHE A 367 -14.33 4.31 -7.35
C PHE A 367 -15.41 5.39 -7.17
N VAL A 368 -16.64 5.14 -7.60
CA VAL A 368 -17.77 6.04 -7.30
C VAL A 368 -18.09 6.01 -5.80
N LEU A 369 -18.08 4.85 -5.18
CA LEU A 369 -18.20 4.73 -3.71
C LEU A 369 -17.09 5.52 -3.01
N MET A 370 -15.85 5.34 -3.42
CA MET A 370 -14.68 6.03 -2.89
C MET A 370 -14.85 7.56 -2.95
N ILE A 371 -15.11 8.11 -4.13
CA ILE A 371 -15.20 9.58 -4.28
C ILE A 371 -16.39 10.15 -3.52
N THR A 372 -17.53 9.44 -3.51
CA THR A 372 -18.71 9.85 -2.77
C THR A 372 -18.44 9.92 -1.26
N MET A 373 -17.84 8.87 -0.70
CA MET A 373 -17.50 8.79 0.72
C MET A 373 -16.44 9.82 1.13
N THR A 374 -15.42 10.00 0.28
CA THR A 374 -14.37 11.00 0.51
C THR A 374 -14.94 12.43 0.45
N GLU A 375 -15.82 12.75 -0.50
CA GLU A 375 -16.47 14.05 -0.58
C GLU A 375 -17.41 14.31 0.62
N LEU A 376 -18.13 13.29 1.08
CA LEU A 376 -18.93 13.39 2.30
C LEU A 376 -18.04 13.68 3.53
N THR A 377 -16.88 13.04 3.60
CA THR A 377 -15.88 13.31 4.65
C THR A 377 -15.48 14.78 4.64
N PHE A 378 -15.04 15.32 3.49
CA PHE A 378 -14.64 16.74 3.39
C PHE A 378 -15.77 17.70 3.71
N ARG A 379 -17.01 17.42 3.29
CA ARG A 379 -18.17 18.27 3.60
C ARG A 379 -18.52 18.28 5.09
N ILE A 380 -18.47 17.12 5.75
CA ILE A 380 -18.75 17.00 7.18
C ILE A 380 -17.70 17.72 8.01
N THR A 381 -16.41 17.50 7.70
CA THR A 381 -15.32 18.10 8.45
C THR A 381 -15.22 19.62 8.24
N ALA A 382 -15.53 20.13 7.04
CA ALA A 382 -15.61 21.57 6.79
C ALA A 382 -16.72 22.25 7.61
N LYS A 383 -17.90 21.61 7.74
CA LYS A 383 -18.99 22.14 8.59
C LYS A 383 -18.64 22.15 10.08
N ASN A 384 -17.84 21.19 10.55
CA ASN A 384 -17.41 21.12 11.94
C ASN A 384 -16.36 22.20 12.28
N LYS A 385 -15.57 22.65 11.32
CA LYS A 385 -14.60 23.74 11.49
C LYS A 385 -15.23 25.13 11.45
N ALA A 386 -16.41 25.26 10.85
CA ALA A 386 -17.13 26.52 10.74
C ALA A 386 -18.05 26.80 11.95
N LYS A 387 -18.20 25.84 12.85
CA LYS A 387 -18.89 25.95 14.14
C LYS A 387 -17.88 26.16 15.27
#